data_9c5dfd934081a2891adcd326d3ec8f58
#
_entry.id   9c5dfd934081a2891adcd326d3ec8f58
#
_cell.length_a   1.000
_cell.length_b   1.000
_cell.length_c   1.000
_cell.angle_alpha   90.00
_cell.angle_beta   90.00
_cell.angle_gamma   90.00
#
_symmetry.space_group_name_H-M   'P 1'
#
loop_
_entity.id
_entity.type
_entity.pdbx_description
1 polymer ?
#
loop_
_entity_poly.entity_id
_entity_poly.type
_entity_poly.pdbx_seq_one_letter_code
_entity_poly.pdbx_strand_id
1 'polypeptide(L)'
;TVKVSASNRVSGKYIDDFVWRHRDFVHQSRERWSERDRHNMLPEAYADGDIFSLKGRDVTLRIVETSSHKESVELNNGEAVLYVKDIEDDHRREYLFNKWLRNKQKAIFEETCRRIYPIFEPLGIPFPEIQVRSMKAKWGICRPLAGRITFNARLAMTPQACIDYVAVHEFVHFIHADHSKNFYA
;
A
#
# COMPACT_ATOMS: atom_id res chain seq x y z
N THR A 1 -20.43 -3.42 4.87
CA THR A 1 -21.44 -2.49 4.28
C THR A 1 -20.98 -2.05 2.90
N VAL A 2 -21.85 -2.12 1.91
CA VAL A 2 -21.61 -1.56 0.56
C VAL A 2 -22.15 -0.13 0.55
N LYS A 3 -21.31 0.84 0.15
CA LYS A 3 -21.69 2.24 0.04
C LYS A 3 -21.69 2.63 -1.44
N VAL A 4 -22.80 3.15 -1.91
CA VAL A 4 -22.96 3.66 -3.29
C VAL A 4 -22.96 5.18 -3.25
N SER A 5 -22.18 5.82 -4.12
CA SER A 5 -22.15 7.26 -4.28
C SER A 5 -22.56 7.60 -5.72
N ALA A 6 -23.52 8.51 -5.86
CA ALA A 6 -23.98 9.00 -7.15
C ALA A 6 -24.23 10.51 -7.07
N SER A 7 -24.27 11.17 -8.23
CA SER A 7 -24.66 12.58 -8.33
C SER A 7 -26.12 12.75 -7.89
N ASN A 8 -26.46 13.87 -7.24
CA ASN A 8 -27.83 14.22 -6.86
C ASN A 8 -28.83 14.30 -8.06
N ARG A 9 -28.33 14.24 -9.30
CA ARG A 9 -29.13 14.22 -10.53
C ARG A 9 -29.57 12.80 -10.92
N VAL A 10 -29.07 11.76 -10.25
CA VAL A 10 -29.40 10.36 -10.53
C VAL A 10 -30.54 9.93 -9.62
N SER A 11 -31.64 9.41 -10.21
CA SER A 11 -32.80 8.96 -9.44
C SER A 11 -32.46 7.74 -8.56
N GLY A 12 -33.06 7.65 -7.37
CA GLY A 12 -32.88 6.51 -6.47
C GLY A 12 -33.22 5.17 -7.14
N LYS A 13 -34.31 5.14 -7.92
CA LYS A 13 -34.70 3.94 -8.69
C LYS A 13 -33.61 3.47 -9.66
N TYR A 14 -32.91 4.39 -10.33
CA TYR A 14 -31.80 4.03 -11.23
C TYR A 14 -30.64 3.45 -10.44
N ILE A 15 -30.34 3.99 -9.26
CA ILE A 15 -29.28 3.49 -8.37
C ILE A 15 -29.63 2.08 -7.90
N ASP A 16 -30.88 1.83 -7.48
CA ASP A 16 -31.33 0.53 -7.02
C ASP A 16 -31.28 -0.51 -8.15
N ASP A 17 -31.75 -0.16 -9.35
CA ASP A 17 -31.69 -1.02 -10.55
C ASP A 17 -30.25 -1.32 -10.97
N PHE A 18 -29.34 -0.34 -10.82
CA PHE A 18 -27.92 -0.52 -11.11
C PHE A 18 -27.28 -1.48 -10.12
N VAL A 19 -27.50 -1.27 -8.81
CA VAL A 19 -26.99 -2.14 -7.74
C VAL A 19 -27.52 -3.56 -7.90
N TRP A 20 -28.80 -3.72 -8.20
CA TRP A 20 -29.42 -5.02 -8.42
C TRP A 20 -28.81 -5.76 -9.62
N ARG A 21 -28.59 -5.08 -10.74
CA ARG A 21 -27.93 -5.69 -11.92
C ARG A 21 -26.48 -6.09 -11.67
N HIS A 22 -25.80 -5.43 -10.75
CA HIS A 22 -24.40 -5.71 -10.40
C HIS A 22 -24.23 -6.47 -9.08
N ARG A 23 -25.31 -7.02 -8.50
CA ARG A 23 -25.26 -7.71 -7.20
C ARG A 23 -24.25 -8.86 -7.16
N ASP A 24 -24.14 -9.62 -8.27
CA ASP A 24 -23.23 -10.76 -8.32
C ASP A 24 -21.76 -10.31 -8.31
N PHE A 25 -21.44 -9.21 -9.00
CA PHE A 25 -20.14 -8.57 -8.92
C PHE A 25 -19.84 -8.07 -7.49
N VAL A 26 -20.82 -7.46 -6.84
CA VAL A 26 -20.68 -7.00 -5.44
C VAL A 26 -20.46 -8.17 -4.49
N HIS A 27 -21.22 -9.28 -4.65
CA HIS A 27 -21.05 -10.50 -3.85
C HIS A 27 -19.67 -11.11 -4.05
N GLN A 28 -19.27 -11.39 -5.29
CA GLN A 28 -17.95 -11.92 -5.61
C GLN A 28 -16.80 -11.01 -5.15
N SER A 29 -16.99 -9.70 -5.22
CA SER A 29 -16.01 -8.74 -4.71
C SER A 29 -15.92 -8.81 -3.19
N ARG A 30 -17.05 -8.93 -2.47
CA ARG A 30 -17.06 -9.08 -1.01
C ARG A 30 -16.41 -10.40 -0.57
N GLU A 31 -16.66 -11.51 -1.26
CA GLU A 31 -16.03 -12.80 -0.99
C GLU A 31 -14.51 -12.71 -1.21
N ARG A 32 -14.06 -12.16 -2.34
CA ARG A 32 -12.63 -11.91 -2.61
C ARG A 32 -11.99 -10.97 -1.58
N TRP A 33 -12.73 -9.97 -1.10
CA TRP A 33 -12.26 -9.08 -0.03
C TRP A 33 -12.21 -9.80 1.32
N SER A 34 -13.19 -10.64 1.65
CA SER A 34 -13.20 -11.41 2.90
C SER A 34 -12.12 -12.50 2.92
N GLU A 35 -11.76 -13.05 1.77
CA GLU A 35 -10.60 -13.96 1.62
C GLU A 35 -9.28 -13.23 1.72
N ARG A 36 -9.19 -11.99 1.18
CA ARG A 36 -8.01 -11.12 1.29
C ARG A 36 -7.86 -10.49 2.68
N ASP A 37 -8.95 -10.17 3.37
CA ASP A 37 -8.92 -9.72 4.77
C ASP A 37 -8.53 -10.84 5.73
N ARG A 38 -8.71 -12.12 5.34
CA ARG A 38 -8.19 -13.28 6.10
C ARG A 38 -6.66 -13.43 5.97
N HIS A 39 -6.06 -12.93 4.89
CA HIS A 39 -4.62 -12.71 4.82
C HIS A 39 -4.36 -11.31 5.35
N ASN A 40 -4.23 -11.21 6.66
CA ASN A 40 -3.89 -9.97 7.33
C ASN A 40 -2.67 -9.36 6.65
N MET A 41 -2.84 -8.14 6.13
CA MET A 41 -1.74 -7.42 5.49
C MET A 41 -0.60 -7.10 6.47
N LEU A 42 -0.88 -7.22 7.78
CA LEU A 42 0.06 -7.00 8.89
C LEU A 42 -0.04 -8.16 9.88
N PRO A 43 1.00 -8.46 10.64
CA PRO A 43 0.96 -9.41 11.76
C PRO A 43 -0.12 -8.99 12.76
N GLU A 44 -0.88 -9.96 13.26
CA GLU A 44 -1.95 -9.69 14.25
C GLU A 44 -1.38 -9.42 15.63
N ALA A 45 -0.43 -10.23 16.05
CA ALA A 45 0.12 -10.21 17.39
C ALA A 45 1.63 -9.92 17.43
N TYR A 46 2.25 -9.71 16.27
CA TYR A 46 3.72 -9.59 16.16
C TYR A 46 4.43 -10.78 16.82
N ALA A 47 3.85 -11.96 16.67
CA ALA A 47 4.33 -13.22 17.24
C ALA A 47 5.18 -14.00 16.25
N ASP A 48 5.97 -14.95 16.76
CA ASP A 48 6.74 -15.86 15.93
C ASP A 48 5.81 -16.72 15.07
N GLY A 49 6.07 -16.77 13.77
CA GLY A 49 5.24 -17.47 12.79
C GLY A 49 4.13 -16.62 12.16
N ASP A 50 3.88 -15.38 12.62
CA ASP A 50 2.92 -14.48 11.98
C ASP A 50 3.29 -14.25 10.51
N ILE A 51 2.27 -14.17 9.65
CA ILE A 51 2.44 -13.94 8.22
C ILE A 51 1.93 -12.54 7.86
N PHE A 52 2.68 -11.82 7.06
CA PHE A 52 2.26 -10.55 6.47
C PHE A 52 2.66 -10.48 5.00
N SER A 53 2.05 -9.57 4.25
CA SER A 53 2.35 -9.38 2.83
C SER A 53 3.35 -8.26 2.59
N LEU A 54 4.30 -8.48 1.66
CA LEU A 54 5.18 -7.44 1.13
C LEU A 54 5.40 -7.67 -0.37
N LYS A 55 5.11 -6.65 -1.20
CA LYS A 55 5.16 -6.74 -2.68
C LYS A 55 4.33 -7.92 -3.23
N GLY A 56 3.19 -8.23 -2.58
CA GLY A 56 2.29 -9.32 -2.96
C GLY A 56 2.80 -10.72 -2.65
N ARG A 57 3.83 -10.83 -1.83
CA ARG A 57 4.37 -12.11 -1.36
C ARG A 57 4.20 -12.22 0.14
N ASP A 58 3.90 -13.41 0.60
CA ASP A 58 3.84 -13.70 2.02
C ASP A 58 5.25 -13.72 2.61
N VAL A 59 5.37 -13.11 3.78
CA VAL A 59 6.59 -13.05 4.57
C VAL A 59 6.26 -13.54 5.97
N THR A 60 7.03 -14.50 6.46
CA THR A 60 6.89 -15.03 7.82
C THR A 60 7.71 -14.21 8.78
N LEU A 61 7.13 -13.76 9.88
CA LEU A 61 7.84 -13.14 10.99
C LEU A 61 8.49 -14.22 11.85
N ARG A 62 9.79 -14.05 12.10
CA ARG A 62 10.55 -14.87 13.07
C ARG A 62 11.05 -13.98 14.18
N ILE A 63 10.94 -14.45 15.42
CA ILE A 63 11.42 -13.72 16.59
C ILE A 63 12.59 -14.48 17.17
N VAL A 64 13.69 -13.78 17.37
CA VAL A 64 14.92 -14.34 17.90
C VAL A 64 15.43 -13.47 19.04
N GLU A 65 15.62 -14.07 20.20
CA GLU A 65 16.28 -13.41 21.32
C GLU A 65 17.76 -13.14 20.99
N THR A 66 18.23 -11.94 21.30
CA THR A 66 19.61 -11.56 21.03
C THR A 66 20.30 -10.98 22.25
N SER A 67 21.52 -11.44 22.52
CA SER A 67 22.41 -10.81 23.50
C SER A 67 23.15 -9.59 22.94
N SER A 68 23.03 -9.32 21.62
CA SER A 68 23.62 -8.14 20.98
C SER A 68 22.98 -6.86 21.53
N HIS A 69 23.77 -5.79 21.59
CA HIS A 69 23.25 -4.46 21.96
C HIS A 69 22.29 -3.86 20.90
N LYS A 70 22.30 -4.38 19.68
CA LYS A 70 21.51 -3.87 18.56
C LYS A 70 20.33 -4.80 18.25
N GLU A 71 19.12 -4.32 18.56
CA GLU A 71 17.89 -4.93 18.07
C GLU A 71 17.62 -4.48 16.63
N SER A 72 17.19 -5.41 15.77
CA SER A 72 17.01 -5.15 14.34
C SER A 72 15.96 -6.07 13.73
N VAL A 73 15.50 -5.73 12.53
CA VAL A 73 14.72 -6.64 11.68
C VAL A 73 15.46 -6.82 10.37
N GLU A 74 15.66 -8.06 9.97
CA GLU A 74 16.30 -8.44 8.71
C GLU A 74 15.33 -9.25 7.86
N LEU A 75 15.30 -8.96 6.55
CA LEU A 75 14.46 -9.69 5.59
C LEU A 75 15.35 -10.55 4.70
N ASN A 76 15.21 -11.86 4.82
CA ASN A 76 15.96 -12.84 4.04
C ASN A 76 15.02 -13.95 3.56
N ASN A 77 15.04 -14.28 2.27
CA ASN A 77 14.36 -15.43 1.68
C ASN A 77 12.88 -15.62 2.09
N GLY A 78 12.12 -14.51 2.22
CA GLY A 78 10.70 -14.57 2.61
C GLY A 78 10.46 -14.65 4.12
N GLU A 79 11.50 -14.54 4.93
CA GLU A 79 11.37 -14.43 6.39
C GLU A 79 11.88 -13.06 6.86
N ALA A 80 11.11 -12.42 7.75
CA ALA A 80 11.53 -11.24 8.48
C ALA A 80 11.96 -11.66 9.90
N VAL A 81 13.25 -11.66 10.14
CA VAL A 81 13.82 -12.03 11.44
C VAL A 81 13.93 -10.80 12.32
N LEU A 82 13.17 -10.76 13.39
CA LEU A 82 13.16 -9.71 14.40
C LEU A 82 14.04 -10.12 15.58
N TYR A 83 15.18 -9.48 15.72
CA TYR A 83 16.09 -9.65 16.85
C TYR A 83 15.70 -8.71 17.97
N VAL A 84 15.33 -9.25 19.13
CA VAL A 84 14.93 -8.51 20.34
C VAL A 84 15.70 -9.00 21.56
N LYS A 85 15.82 -8.15 22.58
CA LYS A 85 16.45 -8.52 23.85
C LYS A 85 15.54 -9.33 24.76
N ASP A 86 14.25 -9.05 24.68
CA ASP A 86 13.18 -9.70 25.43
C ASP A 86 12.07 -10.10 24.47
N ILE A 87 11.89 -11.40 24.27
CA ILE A 87 10.87 -11.94 23.37
C ILE A 87 9.45 -11.80 23.92
N GLU A 88 9.28 -11.55 25.21
CA GLU A 88 7.98 -11.38 25.85
C GLU A 88 7.50 -9.91 25.80
N ASP A 89 8.36 -8.95 25.43
CA ASP A 89 8.00 -7.54 25.29
C ASP A 89 7.27 -7.29 23.95
N ASP A 90 5.95 -7.50 23.94
CA ASP A 90 5.07 -7.28 22.79
C ASP A 90 5.17 -5.86 22.25
N HIS A 91 5.22 -4.86 23.11
CA HIS A 91 5.31 -3.45 22.70
C HIS A 91 6.62 -3.15 21.98
N ARG A 92 7.70 -3.78 22.44
CA ARG A 92 9.01 -3.62 21.81
C ARG A 92 9.06 -4.28 20.44
N ARG A 93 8.48 -5.50 20.31
CA ARG A 93 8.37 -6.20 19.03
C ARG A 93 7.56 -5.38 18.03
N GLU A 94 6.37 -4.91 18.42
CA GLU A 94 5.51 -4.06 17.60
C GLU A 94 6.25 -2.80 17.14
N TYR A 95 6.91 -2.09 18.06
CA TYR A 95 7.66 -0.87 17.73
C TYR A 95 8.75 -1.11 16.71
N LEU A 96 9.58 -2.13 16.90
CA LEU A 96 10.71 -2.44 16.01
C LEU A 96 10.22 -2.88 14.63
N PHE A 97 9.23 -3.76 14.60
CA PHE A 97 8.61 -4.21 13.34
C PHE A 97 8.00 -3.03 12.56
N ASN A 98 7.19 -2.21 13.20
CA ASN A 98 6.53 -1.07 12.56
C ASN A 98 7.53 -0.01 12.07
N LYS A 99 8.62 0.21 12.81
CA LYS A 99 9.72 1.09 12.39
C LYS A 99 10.42 0.55 11.14
N TRP A 100 10.76 -0.73 11.15
CA TRP A 100 11.38 -1.41 10.00
C TRP A 100 10.45 -1.41 8.80
N LEU A 101 9.18 -1.77 8.98
CA LEU A 101 8.19 -1.83 7.90
C LEU A 101 8.02 -0.46 7.21
N ARG A 102 7.92 0.63 7.98
CA ARG A 102 7.85 1.99 7.41
C ARG A 102 9.06 2.31 6.53
N ASN A 103 10.26 1.91 6.96
CA ASN A 103 11.47 2.13 6.16
C ASN A 103 11.46 1.27 4.87
N LYS A 104 11.00 0.02 4.96
CA LYS A 104 10.85 -0.85 3.78
C LYS A 104 9.81 -0.31 2.79
N GLN A 105 8.66 0.13 3.28
CA GLN A 105 7.62 0.75 2.45
C GLN A 105 8.18 1.97 1.71
N LYS A 106 8.88 2.86 2.41
CA LYS A 106 9.49 4.04 1.80
C LYS A 106 10.52 3.64 0.72
N ALA A 107 11.40 2.70 1.01
CA ALA A 107 12.38 2.20 0.06
C ALA A 107 11.75 1.60 -1.20
N ILE A 108 10.68 0.81 -1.06
CA ILE A 108 9.93 0.22 -2.18
C ILE A 108 9.39 1.32 -3.10
N PHE A 109 8.76 2.36 -2.54
CA PHE A 109 8.19 3.44 -3.35
C PHE A 109 9.27 4.30 -4.00
N GLU A 110 10.37 4.61 -3.29
CA GLU A 110 11.49 5.35 -3.85
C GLU A 110 12.16 4.57 -5.00
N GLU A 111 12.38 3.27 -4.83
CA GLU A 111 12.92 2.39 -5.88
C GLU A 111 11.99 2.36 -7.09
N THR A 112 10.68 2.17 -6.87
CA THR A 112 9.68 2.19 -7.93
C THR A 112 9.67 3.52 -8.67
N CYS A 113 9.64 4.64 -7.95
CA CYS A 113 9.64 5.97 -8.55
C CYS A 113 10.93 6.24 -9.34
N ARG A 114 12.11 5.85 -8.84
CA ARG A 114 13.38 6.00 -9.60
C ARG A 114 13.38 5.19 -10.89
N ARG A 115 12.81 4.00 -10.89
CA ARG A 115 12.70 3.14 -12.08
C ARG A 115 11.75 3.71 -13.14
N ILE A 116 10.68 4.38 -12.71
CA ILE A 116 9.66 4.98 -13.59
C ILE A 116 10.10 6.37 -14.06
N TYR A 117 10.82 7.12 -13.26
CA TYR A 117 11.17 8.52 -13.47
C TYR A 117 11.78 8.86 -14.86
N PRO A 118 12.64 8.03 -15.47
CA PRO A 118 13.18 8.29 -16.80
C PRO A 118 12.14 8.53 -17.90
N ILE A 119 10.89 8.10 -17.69
CA ILE A 119 9.76 8.36 -18.61
C ILE A 119 9.31 9.82 -18.49
N PHE A 120 9.40 10.42 -17.31
CA PHE A 120 8.86 11.73 -16.97
C PHE A 120 9.91 12.86 -16.96
N GLU A 121 11.17 12.50 -16.76
CA GLU A 121 12.30 13.46 -16.73
C GLU A 121 12.40 14.31 -18.01
N PRO A 122 12.27 13.74 -19.24
CA PRO A 122 12.32 14.53 -20.49
C PRO A 122 11.17 15.53 -20.62
N LEU A 123 10.09 15.36 -19.84
CA LEU A 123 8.94 16.26 -19.80
C LEU A 123 9.15 17.44 -18.83
N GLY A 124 10.35 17.59 -18.27
CA GLY A 124 10.69 18.67 -17.35
C GLY A 124 10.13 18.52 -15.94
N ILE A 125 9.65 17.33 -15.57
CA ILE A 125 9.13 17.05 -14.24
C ILE A 125 10.30 16.75 -13.30
N PRO A 126 10.47 17.48 -12.18
CA PRO A 126 11.50 17.16 -11.19
C PRO A 126 11.14 15.88 -10.44
N PHE A 127 12.17 15.14 -9.97
CA PHE A 127 11.94 13.98 -9.12
C PHE A 127 11.20 14.40 -7.85
N PRO A 128 10.02 13.81 -7.54
CA PRO A 128 9.18 14.25 -6.43
C PRO A 128 9.71 13.78 -5.07
N GLU A 129 9.36 14.52 -4.03
CA GLU A 129 9.47 14.03 -2.65
C GLU A 129 8.50 12.88 -2.43
N ILE A 130 9.00 11.72 -1.97
CA ILE A 130 8.18 10.54 -1.70
C ILE A 130 7.83 10.47 -0.21
N GLN A 131 6.53 10.49 0.07
CA GLN A 131 5.98 10.29 1.41
C GLN A 131 5.15 9.03 1.49
N VAL A 132 5.09 8.42 2.68
CA VAL A 132 4.27 7.24 2.97
C VAL A 132 3.35 7.56 4.14
N ARG A 133 2.05 7.31 3.98
CA ARG A 133 1.06 7.53 5.02
C ARG A 133 -0.01 6.43 5.00
N SER A 134 -0.61 6.14 6.14
CA SER A 134 -1.83 5.34 6.18
C SER A 134 -3.01 6.17 5.68
N MET A 135 -3.73 5.68 4.66
CA MET A 135 -4.88 6.37 4.07
C MET A 135 -6.07 5.42 3.96
N LYS A 136 -7.30 5.91 4.23
CA LYS A 136 -8.51 5.07 4.23
C LYS A 136 -9.08 4.84 2.82
N ALA A 137 -8.98 5.85 1.93
CA ALA A 137 -9.75 5.88 0.67
C ALA A 137 -8.90 6.06 -0.59
N LYS A 138 -7.59 6.26 -0.48
CA LYS A 138 -6.71 6.52 -1.63
C LYS A 138 -5.47 5.65 -1.58
N TRP A 139 -4.96 5.28 -2.75
CA TRP A 139 -3.70 4.55 -2.90
C TRP A 139 -2.49 5.48 -3.09
N GLY A 140 -2.73 6.65 -3.70
CA GLY A 140 -1.75 7.71 -3.87
C GLY A 140 -2.38 9.09 -3.85
N ILE A 141 -1.59 10.12 -3.72
CA ILE A 141 -1.95 11.52 -3.86
C ILE A 141 -0.74 12.26 -4.43
N CYS A 142 -0.89 12.85 -5.61
CA CYS A 142 0.06 13.79 -6.15
C CYS A 142 -0.27 15.21 -5.69
N ARG A 143 0.75 15.99 -5.39
CA ARG A 143 0.67 17.43 -5.15
C ARG A 143 1.70 18.13 -6.04
N PRO A 144 1.36 18.44 -7.30
CA PRO A 144 2.30 18.97 -8.29
C PRO A 144 3.01 20.23 -7.82
N LEU A 145 2.26 21.20 -7.27
CA LEU A 145 2.84 22.46 -6.77
C LEU A 145 3.81 22.29 -5.60
N ALA A 146 3.69 21.20 -4.85
CA ALA A 146 4.59 20.88 -3.75
C ALA A 146 5.72 19.90 -4.18
N GLY A 147 5.75 19.48 -5.44
CA GLY A 147 6.73 18.50 -5.93
C GLY A 147 6.67 17.17 -5.17
N ARG A 148 5.48 16.68 -4.79
CA ARG A 148 5.36 15.57 -3.84
C ARG A 148 4.35 14.53 -4.26
N ILE A 149 4.72 13.25 -4.07
CA ILE A 149 3.79 12.11 -4.12
C ILE A 149 3.70 11.48 -2.72
N THR A 150 2.48 11.23 -2.25
CA THR A 150 2.21 10.50 -1.00
C THR A 150 1.57 9.17 -1.34
N PHE A 151 2.19 8.05 -0.99
CA PHE A 151 1.64 6.70 -1.17
C PHE A 151 0.99 6.18 0.10
N ASN A 152 -0.05 5.37 -0.07
CA ASN A 152 -0.63 4.61 1.02
C ASN A 152 0.31 3.49 1.45
N ALA A 153 0.62 3.40 2.74
CA ALA A 153 1.47 2.35 3.30
C ALA A 153 1.01 0.93 2.88
N ARG A 154 -0.31 0.69 2.83
CA ARG A 154 -0.90 -0.61 2.41
C ARG A 154 -0.57 -0.98 0.96
N LEU A 155 -0.25 -0.02 0.10
CA LEU A 155 0.11 -0.29 -1.30
C LEU A 155 1.41 -1.12 -1.41
N ALA A 156 2.35 -0.96 -0.48
CA ALA A 156 3.58 -1.75 -0.47
C ALA A 156 3.35 -3.25 -0.22
N MET A 157 2.16 -3.63 0.23
CA MET A 157 1.77 -5.02 0.46
C MET A 157 1.17 -5.68 -0.79
N THR A 158 0.80 -4.90 -1.79
CA THR A 158 0.24 -5.39 -3.06
C THR A 158 1.33 -5.83 -4.03
N PRO A 159 0.99 -6.61 -5.08
CA PRO A 159 1.93 -6.98 -6.14
C PRO A 159 2.63 -5.76 -6.76
N GLN A 160 3.88 -5.94 -7.21
CA GLN A 160 4.69 -4.87 -7.80
C GLN A 160 3.96 -4.14 -8.94
N ALA A 161 3.21 -4.87 -9.78
CA ALA A 161 2.44 -4.26 -10.87
C ALA A 161 1.38 -3.24 -10.38
N CYS A 162 0.77 -3.46 -9.20
CA CYS A 162 -0.16 -2.50 -8.61
C CYS A 162 0.58 -1.26 -8.10
N ILE A 163 1.77 -1.44 -7.50
CA ILE A 163 2.62 -0.34 -7.04
C ILE A 163 3.06 0.50 -8.23
N ASP A 164 3.48 -0.14 -9.32
CA ASP A 164 3.91 0.51 -10.57
C ASP A 164 2.77 1.33 -11.17
N TYR A 165 1.58 0.72 -11.26
CA TYR A 165 0.40 1.39 -11.80
C TYR A 165 0.07 2.66 -11.03
N VAL A 166 0.01 2.57 -9.70
CA VAL A 166 -0.29 3.76 -8.87
C VAL A 166 0.83 4.80 -8.97
N ALA A 167 2.09 4.37 -9.02
CA ALA A 167 3.21 5.30 -9.17
C ALA A 167 3.12 6.06 -10.51
N VAL A 168 2.90 5.37 -11.64
CA VAL A 168 2.69 6.02 -12.95
C VAL A 168 1.49 6.97 -12.89
N HIS A 169 0.37 6.54 -12.32
CA HIS A 169 -0.82 7.37 -12.14
C HIS A 169 -0.53 8.69 -11.41
N GLU A 170 0.21 8.63 -10.32
CA GLU A 170 0.57 9.83 -9.55
C GLU A 170 1.58 10.72 -10.30
N PHE A 171 2.51 10.14 -11.09
CA PHE A 171 3.39 10.92 -11.94
C PHE A 171 2.64 11.65 -13.05
N VAL A 172 1.63 11.02 -13.68
CA VAL A 172 0.81 11.67 -14.72
C VAL A 172 0.10 12.92 -14.19
N HIS A 173 -0.24 12.97 -12.90
CA HIS A 173 -0.83 14.15 -12.28
C HIS A 173 0.08 15.39 -12.26
N PHE A 174 1.38 15.27 -12.48
CA PHE A 174 2.26 16.44 -12.72
C PHE A 174 2.00 17.09 -14.07
N ILE A 175 1.43 16.34 -15.04
CA ILE A 175 1.12 16.82 -16.40
C ILE A 175 -0.37 17.16 -16.50
N HIS A 176 -1.23 16.30 -15.98
CA HIS A 176 -2.69 16.38 -16.07
C HIS A 176 -3.30 16.31 -14.67
N ALA A 177 -3.84 17.45 -14.20
CA ALA A 177 -4.40 17.55 -12.84
C ALA A 177 -5.71 16.75 -12.66
N ASP A 178 -6.43 16.47 -13.74
CA ASP A 178 -7.70 15.76 -13.76
C ASP A 178 -7.60 14.42 -14.51
N HIS A 179 -8.61 13.57 -14.35
CA HIS A 179 -8.74 12.30 -15.06
C HIS A 179 -9.51 12.47 -16.39
N SER A 180 -9.20 13.51 -17.16
CA SER A 180 -9.74 13.74 -18.49
C SER A 180 -9.23 12.71 -19.53
N LYS A 181 -9.71 12.79 -20.78
CA LYS A 181 -9.22 11.91 -21.84
C LYS A 181 -7.70 12.02 -22.03
N ASN A 182 -7.13 13.19 -21.86
CA ASN A 182 -5.69 13.43 -21.98
C ASN A 182 -4.85 12.76 -20.88
N PHE A 183 -5.45 12.46 -19.72
CA PHE A 183 -4.79 11.70 -18.65
C PHE A 183 -4.53 10.26 -19.05
N TYR A 184 -5.40 9.66 -19.89
CA TYR A 184 -5.32 8.25 -20.31
C TYR A 184 -4.77 8.08 -21.74
N ALA A 185 -4.47 9.16 -22.43
CA ALA A 185 -3.89 9.13 -23.78
C ALA A 185 -2.38 8.91 -23.73
#